data_a4e6ee2038cf36464c3a152528690288
#
_entry.id   a4e6ee2038cf36464c3a152528690288
#
_cell.length_a   1.000
_cell.length_b   1.000
_cell.length_c   1.000
_cell.angle_alpha   90.00
_cell.angle_beta   90.00
_cell.angle_gamma   90.00
#
_symmetry.space_group_name_H-M   'P 1'
#
loop_
_entity.id
_entity.type
_entity.pdbx_description
1 polymer ?
#
loop_
_entity_poly.entity_id
_entity_poly.type
_entity_poly.pdbx_seq_one_letter_code
_entity_poly.pdbx_strand_id
1 'polypeptide(L)'
;MNVHTISIPNKKCDKPSSGLACITGASSGIGAEFARQLAAEGYSIILVARREDRLVDLGQELASDYRVECECITADLSDLNECENLISHLKSKHEMPLDILINNAGFGAVGRFDKSDISNDLNMIDVNVKTLHYIAHQMMPHFIERDYGHIINVGSVAGLMPGGPYMATYYATKSYVVSLTNALAEELKLLGSRAQVHALCPGPVNTEFNDVANVKFSLRGISARECVSYCIDEADKGKIIIVPNMMVKAAAIASKFVPREIVLGILARSQKSKIER
;
A
#
# COMPACT_ATOMS: atom_id res chain seq x y z
N MET A 1 20.87 -1.57 0.35
CA MET A 1 20.01 -0.39 0.67
C MET A 1 20.85 0.88 0.55
N ASN A 2 20.49 1.80 -0.32
CA ASN A 2 21.10 3.13 -0.43
C ASN A 2 20.13 4.16 0.17
N VAL A 3 20.66 5.13 0.93
CA VAL A 3 19.86 6.16 1.59
C VAL A 3 20.32 7.54 1.11
N HIS A 4 19.40 8.33 0.58
CA HIS A 4 19.64 9.70 0.14
C HIS A 4 18.70 10.63 0.91
N THR A 5 19.27 11.54 1.70
CA THR A 5 18.48 12.57 2.39
C THR A 5 18.41 13.82 1.53
N ILE A 6 17.20 14.25 1.23
CA ILE A 6 16.92 15.48 0.49
C ILE A 6 16.44 16.51 1.50
N SER A 7 17.31 17.49 1.78
CA SER A 7 17.05 18.59 2.70
C SER A 7 16.75 19.87 1.92
N ILE A 8 15.94 20.73 2.51
CA ILE A 8 15.62 22.05 1.95
C ILE A 8 16.91 22.93 2.00
N PRO A 9 17.39 23.46 0.86
CA PRO A 9 18.54 24.34 0.87
C PRO A 9 18.25 25.62 1.68
N ASN A 10 19.04 25.87 2.74
CA ASN A 10 19.15 27.16 3.46
C ASN A 10 17.91 27.76 4.15
N LYS A 11 16.87 26.98 4.53
CA LYS A 11 15.83 27.47 5.45
C LYS A 11 15.46 26.41 6.47
N LYS A 12 15.48 26.77 7.77
CA LYS A 12 14.72 26.01 8.77
C LYS A 12 13.27 25.93 8.32
N CYS A 13 12.70 24.73 8.37
CA CYS A 13 11.27 24.56 8.14
C CYS A 13 10.53 25.49 9.12
N ASP A 14 9.81 26.48 8.63
CA ASP A 14 9.13 27.48 9.48
C ASP A 14 7.91 26.87 10.21
N LYS A 15 7.53 25.63 9.85
CA LYS A 15 6.51 24.84 10.54
C LYS A 15 7.17 23.62 11.18
N PRO A 16 6.84 23.28 12.43
CA PRO A 16 7.22 21.99 12.97
C PRO A 16 6.62 20.88 12.07
N SER A 17 7.39 19.82 11.81
CA SER A 17 6.88 18.65 11.09
C SER A 17 5.64 18.09 11.79
N SER A 18 4.60 17.77 11.03
CA SER A 18 3.40 17.11 11.58
C SER A 18 3.68 15.70 12.06
N GLY A 19 4.82 15.12 11.67
CA GLY A 19 5.25 13.77 12.01
C GLY A 19 6.08 13.14 10.89
N LEU A 20 6.30 11.84 10.97
CA LEU A 20 7.06 11.06 10.00
C LEU A 20 6.18 9.98 9.37
N ALA A 21 6.18 9.91 8.03
CA ALA A 21 5.50 8.88 7.27
C ALA A 21 6.49 8.07 6.43
N CYS A 22 6.37 6.73 6.45
CA CYS A 22 7.13 5.83 5.58
C CYS A 22 6.21 5.18 4.56
N ILE A 23 6.57 5.26 3.27
CA ILE A 23 5.79 4.72 2.17
C ILE A 23 6.62 3.72 1.38
N THR A 24 6.20 2.45 1.37
CA THR A 24 6.79 1.43 0.50
C THR A 24 6.14 1.45 -0.89
N GLY A 25 6.92 1.14 -1.93
CA GLY A 25 6.45 1.23 -3.32
C GLY A 25 6.16 2.68 -3.75
N ALA A 26 6.90 3.65 -3.21
CA ALA A 26 6.67 5.08 -3.38
C ALA A 26 7.00 5.63 -4.78
N SER A 27 7.68 4.87 -5.65
CA SER A 27 8.18 5.37 -6.94
C SER A 27 7.11 5.62 -8.00
N SER A 28 5.83 5.30 -7.75
CA SER A 28 4.72 5.56 -8.68
C SER A 28 3.34 5.35 -8.05
N GLY A 29 2.29 5.72 -8.79
CA GLY A 29 0.91 5.38 -8.52
C GLY A 29 0.40 5.79 -7.14
N ILE A 30 -0.24 4.88 -6.44
CA ILE A 30 -0.84 5.12 -5.11
C ILE A 30 0.22 5.51 -4.08
N GLY A 31 1.41 4.87 -4.10
CA GLY A 31 2.49 5.18 -3.17
C GLY A 31 3.04 6.60 -3.34
N ALA A 32 3.30 7.03 -4.57
CA ALA A 32 3.74 8.40 -4.85
C ALA A 32 2.67 9.44 -4.46
N GLU A 33 1.40 9.11 -4.64
CA GLU A 33 0.32 9.99 -4.27
C GLU A 33 0.13 10.10 -2.75
N PHE A 34 0.30 9.00 -1.98
CA PHE A 34 0.39 9.08 -0.51
C PHE A 34 1.50 10.03 -0.07
N ALA A 35 2.68 9.92 -0.69
CA ALA A 35 3.79 10.80 -0.38
C ALA A 35 3.44 12.28 -0.60
N ARG A 36 2.77 12.63 -1.72
CA ARG A 36 2.35 14.00 -2.01
C ARG A 36 1.33 14.53 -1.00
N GLN A 37 0.31 13.75 -0.70
CA GLN A 37 -0.76 14.21 0.19
C GLN A 37 -0.27 14.34 1.63
N LEU A 38 0.51 13.38 2.13
CA LEU A 38 1.08 13.48 3.48
C LEU A 38 2.14 14.61 3.58
N ALA A 39 2.94 14.84 2.54
CA ALA A 39 3.83 16.00 2.48
C ALA A 39 3.06 17.33 2.50
N ALA A 40 1.91 17.42 1.80
CA ALA A 40 1.05 18.58 1.82
C ALA A 40 0.45 18.85 3.22
N GLU A 41 0.25 17.81 4.03
CA GLU A 41 -0.16 17.89 5.44
C GLU A 41 1.02 18.22 6.38
N GLY A 42 2.26 18.29 5.87
CA GLY A 42 3.46 18.68 6.63
C GLY A 42 4.23 17.51 7.24
N TYR A 43 3.95 16.27 6.86
CA TYR A 43 4.76 15.13 7.27
C TYR A 43 6.11 15.14 6.57
N SER A 44 7.18 14.80 7.30
CA SER A 44 8.45 14.36 6.71
C SER A 44 8.25 12.95 6.13
N ILE A 45 8.89 12.66 4.98
CA ILE A 45 8.57 11.48 4.19
C ILE A 45 9.80 10.58 4.03
N ILE A 46 9.63 9.28 4.32
CA ILE A 46 10.56 8.22 3.91
C ILE A 46 9.96 7.49 2.71
N LEU A 47 10.61 7.61 1.57
CA LEU A 47 10.23 7.00 0.29
C LEU A 47 11.02 5.70 0.09
N VAL A 48 10.36 4.57 -0.05
CA VAL A 48 11.04 3.27 -0.23
C VAL A 48 10.60 2.61 -1.53
N ALA A 49 11.52 2.32 -2.46
CA ALA A 49 11.29 1.54 -3.67
C ALA A 49 12.61 1.11 -4.32
N ARG A 50 12.52 0.34 -5.43
CA ARG A 50 13.70 -0.12 -6.20
C ARG A 50 14.25 0.92 -7.18
N ARG A 51 13.40 1.82 -7.69
CA ARG A 51 13.77 2.81 -8.73
C ARG A 51 14.26 4.08 -8.07
N GLU A 52 15.59 4.17 -7.91
CA GLU A 52 16.26 5.26 -7.21
C GLU A 52 16.02 6.63 -7.85
N ASP A 53 16.15 6.69 -9.19
CA ASP A 53 15.91 7.89 -9.98
C ASP A 53 14.54 8.52 -9.68
N ARG A 54 13.50 7.70 -9.69
CA ARG A 54 12.13 8.16 -9.41
C ARG A 54 11.89 8.55 -7.96
N LEU A 55 12.58 7.90 -7.02
CA LEU A 55 12.51 8.29 -5.60
C LEU A 55 13.14 9.66 -5.38
N VAL A 56 14.32 9.90 -5.98
CA VAL A 56 15.04 11.16 -5.88
C VAL A 56 14.21 12.29 -6.52
N ASP A 57 13.68 12.08 -7.72
CA ASP A 57 12.83 13.06 -8.40
C ASP A 57 11.60 13.42 -7.54
N LEU A 58 10.90 12.42 -7.01
CA LEU A 58 9.75 12.63 -6.14
C LEU A 58 10.16 13.34 -4.84
N GLY A 59 11.25 12.92 -4.21
CA GLY A 59 11.76 13.58 -2.99
C GLY A 59 12.11 15.05 -3.21
N GLN A 60 12.70 15.39 -4.36
CA GLN A 60 12.98 16.79 -4.74
C GLN A 60 11.68 17.58 -4.97
N GLU A 61 10.71 17.00 -5.66
CA GLU A 61 9.37 17.58 -5.81
C GLU A 61 8.76 17.92 -4.45
N LEU A 62 8.72 16.93 -3.52
CA LEU A 62 8.10 17.10 -2.21
C LEU A 62 8.82 18.15 -1.35
N ALA A 63 10.15 18.13 -1.35
CA ALA A 63 10.96 19.11 -0.62
C ALA A 63 10.78 20.54 -1.16
N SER A 64 10.67 20.69 -2.49
CA SER A 64 10.44 21.97 -3.14
C SER A 64 9.05 22.52 -2.89
N ASP A 65 8.02 21.71 -3.12
CA ASP A 65 6.62 22.15 -3.16
C ASP A 65 6.01 22.29 -1.76
N TYR A 66 6.37 21.37 -0.85
CA TYR A 66 5.76 21.31 0.49
C TYR A 66 6.70 21.71 1.63
N ARG A 67 8.00 21.87 1.34
CA ARG A 67 9.04 22.24 2.33
C ARG A 67 9.14 21.23 3.48
N VAL A 68 9.07 19.97 3.17
CA VAL A 68 9.26 18.85 4.09
C VAL A 68 10.59 18.16 3.85
N GLU A 69 11.12 17.49 4.87
CA GLU A 69 12.30 16.62 4.70
C GLU A 69 11.89 15.33 4.02
N CYS A 70 12.70 14.87 3.06
CA CYS A 70 12.48 13.62 2.36
C CYS A 70 13.72 12.73 2.44
N GLU A 71 13.51 11.48 2.75
CA GLU A 71 14.53 10.44 2.73
C GLU A 71 14.16 9.38 1.70
N CYS A 72 15.04 9.16 0.73
CA CYS A 72 14.86 8.18 -0.33
C CYS A 72 15.68 6.94 -0.02
N ILE A 73 15.03 5.80 0.12
CA ILE A 73 15.65 4.51 0.42
C ILE A 73 15.45 3.57 -0.76
N THR A 74 16.53 3.25 -1.45
CA THR A 74 16.51 2.26 -2.52
C THR A 74 16.62 0.87 -1.91
N ALA A 75 15.56 0.07 -2.04
CA ALA A 75 15.49 -1.27 -1.49
C ALA A 75 14.64 -2.20 -2.37
N ASP A 76 15.10 -3.44 -2.55
CA ASP A 76 14.28 -4.54 -3.07
C ASP A 76 13.60 -5.28 -1.91
N LEU A 77 12.35 -4.95 -1.70
CA LEU A 77 11.57 -5.51 -0.60
C LEU A 77 11.19 -7.00 -0.79
N SER A 78 11.58 -7.66 -1.88
CA SER A 78 11.53 -9.12 -1.99
C SER A 78 12.67 -9.80 -1.20
N ASP A 79 13.75 -9.07 -0.91
CA ASP A 79 14.87 -9.52 -0.05
C ASP A 79 14.60 -9.14 1.42
N LEU A 80 14.53 -10.17 2.28
CA LEU A 80 14.34 -9.98 3.71
C LEU A 80 15.47 -9.20 4.39
N ASN A 81 16.72 -9.32 3.94
CA ASN A 81 17.82 -8.56 4.53
C ASN A 81 17.63 -7.06 4.29
N GLU A 82 17.12 -6.68 3.12
CA GLU A 82 16.79 -5.27 2.86
C GLU A 82 15.59 -4.79 3.67
N CYS A 83 14.61 -5.66 3.93
CA CYS A 83 13.53 -5.37 4.87
C CYS A 83 14.05 -5.20 6.31
N GLU A 84 14.98 -6.03 6.77
CA GLU A 84 15.61 -5.90 8.10
C GLU A 84 16.39 -4.60 8.25
N ASN A 85 17.15 -4.22 7.22
CA ASN A 85 17.85 -2.95 7.18
C ASN A 85 16.89 -1.76 7.24
N LEU A 86 15.79 -1.81 6.49
CA LEU A 86 14.74 -0.78 6.54
C LEU A 86 14.13 -0.67 7.94
N ILE A 87 13.77 -1.78 8.57
CA ILE A 87 13.21 -1.78 9.93
C ILE A 87 14.19 -1.23 10.95
N SER A 88 15.46 -1.63 10.87
CA SER A 88 16.52 -1.11 11.74
C SER A 88 16.67 0.40 11.59
N HIS A 89 16.61 0.88 10.36
CA HIS A 89 16.64 2.31 10.04
C HIS A 89 15.43 3.05 10.63
N LEU A 90 14.21 2.54 10.44
CA LEU A 90 12.99 3.16 10.98
C LEU A 90 13.01 3.21 12.53
N LYS A 91 13.46 2.13 13.18
CA LYS A 91 13.60 2.06 14.62
C LYS A 91 14.67 3.00 15.18
N SER A 92 15.65 3.41 14.39
CA SER A 92 16.69 4.37 14.81
C SER A 92 16.22 5.83 14.83
N LYS A 93 15.03 6.15 14.32
CA LYS A 93 14.47 7.52 14.24
C LYS A 93 13.85 7.96 15.59
N HIS A 94 14.67 8.03 16.63
CA HIS A 94 14.18 8.37 17.98
C HIS A 94 13.69 9.81 18.13
N GLU A 95 14.32 10.76 17.42
CA GLU A 95 13.96 12.19 17.48
C GLU A 95 12.67 12.51 16.71
N MET A 96 12.37 11.75 15.66
CA MET A 96 11.15 11.88 14.86
C MET A 96 10.56 10.47 14.62
N PRO A 97 9.84 9.93 15.60
CA PRO A 97 9.30 8.58 15.51
C PRO A 97 8.22 8.47 14.43
N LEU A 98 8.11 7.30 13.82
CA LEU A 98 7.18 7.03 12.74
C LEU A 98 5.71 7.10 13.21
N ASP A 99 4.91 7.94 12.57
CA ASP A 99 3.48 8.11 12.83
C ASP A 99 2.61 7.35 11.82
N ILE A 100 3.06 7.26 10.56
CA ILE A 100 2.30 6.62 9.49
C ILE A 100 3.19 5.64 8.72
N LEU A 101 2.75 4.40 8.61
CA LEU A 101 3.36 3.38 7.77
C LEU A 101 2.41 2.97 6.64
N ILE A 102 2.81 3.21 5.39
CA ILE A 102 2.07 2.79 4.21
C ILE A 102 2.76 1.58 3.59
N ASN A 103 2.23 0.39 3.86
CA ASN A 103 2.62 -0.86 3.20
C ASN A 103 1.93 -0.94 1.84
N ASN A 104 2.50 -0.26 0.84
CA ASN A 104 1.94 -0.16 -0.50
C ASN A 104 2.70 -0.99 -1.55
N ALA A 105 3.96 -1.32 -1.32
CA ALA A 105 4.72 -2.15 -2.26
C ALA A 105 3.96 -3.42 -2.63
N GLY A 106 3.82 -3.67 -3.93
CA GLY A 106 3.11 -4.82 -4.44
C GLY A 106 2.83 -4.73 -5.93
N PHE A 107 2.56 -5.87 -6.53
CA PHE A 107 2.21 -5.96 -7.95
C PHE A 107 1.24 -7.10 -8.20
N GLY A 108 0.75 -7.22 -9.43
CA GLY A 108 -0.16 -8.27 -9.86
C GLY A 108 0.24 -8.79 -11.24
N ALA A 109 -0.27 -9.96 -11.58
CA ALA A 109 -0.13 -10.56 -12.90
C ALA A 109 -1.46 -11.19 -13.33
N VAL A 110 -1.69 -11.23 -14.64
CA VAL A 110 -2.85 -11.87 -15.25
C VAL A 110 -2.38 -12.99 -16.17
N GLY A 111 -3.03 -14.14 -16.12
CA GLY A 111 -2.71 -15.30 -16.93
C GLY A 111 -3.33 -16.58 -16.37
N ARG A 112 -3.31 -17.65 -17.15
CA ARG A 112 -3.68 -18.98 -16.67
C ARG A 112 -2.63 -19.47 -15.68
N PHE A 113 -3.05 -19.98 -14.53
CA PHE A 113 -2.15 -20.42 -13.46
C PHE A 113 -1.19 -21.53 -13.92
N ASP A 114 -1.65 -22.45 -14.77
CA ASP A 114 -0.81 -23.52 -15.32
C ASP A 114 0.17 -23.05 -16.40
N LYS A 115 0.14 -21.77 -16.78
CA LYS A 115 1.00 -21.13 -17.78
C LYS A 115 1.76 -19.93 -17.22
N SER A 116 1.52 -19.58 -15.94
CA SER A 116 2.26 -18.48 -15.31
C SER A 116 3.73 -18.87 -15.06
N ASP A 117 4.58 -17.86 -15.00
CA ASP A 117 5.95 -18.03 -14.52
C ASP A 117 5.93 -18.17 -13.00
N ILE A 118 6.34 -19.32 -12.50
CA ILE A 118 6.40 -19.62 -11.06
C ILE A 118 7.30 -18.64 -10.31
N SER A 119 8.38 -18.17 -10.91
CA SER A 119 9.28 -17.20 -10.27
C SER A 119 8.59 -15.86 -10.05
N ASN A 120 7.76 -15.41 -11.00
CA ASN A 120 6.95 -14.21 -10.86
C ASN A 120 5.84 -14.37 -9.81
N ASP A 121 5.19 -15.54 -9.75
CA ASP A 121 4.17 -15.83 -8.73
C ASP A 121 4.78 -15.86 -7.32
N LEU A 122 5.94 -16.48 -7.14
CA LEU A 122 6.65 -16.52 -5.86
C LEU A 122 7.11 -15.13 -5.43
N ASN A 123 7.68 -14.34 -6.36
CA ASN A 123 8.07 -12.96 -6.09
C ASN A 123 6.84 -12.09 -5.70
N MET A 124 5.68 -12.33 -6.31
CA MET A 124 4.43 -11.66 -5.91
C MET A 124 4.03 -12.01 -4.47
N ILE A 125 4.19 -13.27 -4.06
CA ILE A 125 3.94 -13.70 -2.67
C ILE A 125 4.96 -13.06 -1.73
N ASP A 126 6.24 -13.04 -2.11
CA ASP A 126 7.29 -12.41 -1.30
C ASP A 126 6.98 -10.93 -1.05
N VAL A 127 6.69 -10.16 -2.08
CA VAL A 127 6.44 -8.72 -1.93
C VAL A 127 5.07 -8.43 -1.31
N ASN A 128 3.99 -9.02 -1.83
CA ASN A 128 2.63 -8.68 -1.40
C ASN A 128 2.26 -9.25 -0.03
N VAL A 129 2.89 -10.34 0.40
CA VAL A 129 2.55 -11.07 1.63
C VAL A 129 3.70 -11.05 2.62
N LYS A 130 4.82 -11.72 2.30
CA LYS A 130 5.92 -11.93 3.26
C LYS A 130 6.50 -10.59 3.74
N THR A 131 6.83 -9.70 2.83
CA THR A 131 7.35 -8.36 3.14
C THR A 131 6.36 -7.53 3.96
N LEU A 132 5.12 -7.42 3.49
CA LEU A 132 4.07 -6.66 4.19
C LEU A 132 3.88 -7.19 5.61
N HIS A 133 3.77 -8.52 5.75
CA HIS A 133 3.64 -9.17 7.06
C HIS A 133 4.84 -8.86 7.96
N TYR A 134 6.07 -9.01 7.42
CA TYR A 134 7.30 -8.77 8.16
C TYR A 134 7.38 -7.33 8.67
N ILE A 135 7.18 -6.35 7.79
CA ILE A 135 7.23 -4.94 8.16
C ILE A 135 6.14 -4.59 9.18
N ALA A 136 4.90 -5.04 8.96
CA ALA A 136 3.81 -4.81 9.90
C ALA A 136 4.11 -5.42 11.27
N HIS A 137 4.59 -6.67 11.33
CA HIS A 137 4.95 -7.35 12.58
C HIS A 137 6.06 -6.62 13.33
N GLN A 138 7.13 -6.23 12.63
CA GLN A 138 8.28 -5.58 13.24
C GLN A 138 8.00 -4.15 13.73
N MET A 139 7.05 -3.45 13.11
CA MET A 139 6.69 -2.08 13.47
C MET A 139 5.49 -2.00 14.43
N MET A 140 4.69 -3.06 14.57
CA MET A 140 3.52 -3.07 15.45
C MET A 140 3.86 -2.69 16.90
N PRO A 141 4.93 -3.22 17.55
CA PRO A 141 5.30 -2.81 18.90
C PRO A 141 5.53 -1.31 19.05
N HIS A 142 6.18 -0.68 18.05
CA HIS A 142 6.41 0.76 18.03
C HIS A 142 5.11 1.56 18.12
N PHE A 143 4.07 1.19 17.34
CA PHE A 143 2.78 1.86 17.37
C PHE A 143 2.00 1.60 18.67
N ILE A 144 2.10 0.39 19.21
CA ILE A 144 1.47 0.02 20.49
C ILE A 144 2.11 0.81 21.65
N GLU A 145 3.43 0.84 21.72
CA GLU A 145 4.17 1.55 22.78
C GLU A 145 3.91 3.06 22.78
N ARG A 146 3.76 3.64 21.58
CA ARG A 146 3.41 5.06 21.42
C ARG A 146 1.93 5.34 21.68
N ASP A 147 1.12 4.32 21.63
CA ASP A 147 -0.35 4.41 21.71
C ASP A 147 -0.93 5.41 20.67
N TYR A 148 -0.30 5.47 19.48
CA TYR A 148 -0.63 6.41 18.42
C TYR A 148 -0.06 5.97 17.07
N GLY A 149 -0.74 6.36 15.99
CA GLY A 149 -0.29 6.25 14.61
C GLY A 149 -1.10 5.28 13.78
N HIS A 150 -0.77 5.23 12.48
CA HIS A 150 -1.54 4.50 11.49
C HIS A 150 -0.65 3.56 10.68
N ILE A 151 -1.09 2.32 10.53
CA ILE A 151 -0.56 1.38 9.54
C ILE A 151 -1.61 1.20 8.44
N ILE A 152 -1.30 1.59 7.21
CA ILE A 152 -2.19 1.41 6.05
C ILE A 152 -1.60 0.34 5.15
N ASN A 153 -2.25 -0.81 5.10
CA ASN A 153 -1.91 -1.91 4.20
C ASN A 153 -2.69 -1.77 2.88
N VAL A 154 -1.98 -1.65 1.76
CA VAL A 154 -2.64 -1.55 0.45
C VAL A 154 -3.04 -2.94 -0.04
N GLY A 155 -4.30 -3.26 0.23
CA GLY A 155 -5.00 -4.43 -0.26
C GLY A 155 -5.46 -4.27 -1.72
N SER A 156 -6.67 -4.71 -1.98
CA SER A 156 -7.42 -4.54 -3.23
C SER A 156 -8.86 -5.03 -3.00
N VAL A 157 -9.80 -4.59 -3.82
CA VAL A 157 -11.12 -5.23 -3.91
C VAL A 157 -11.00 -6.73 -4.23
N ALA A 158 -9.93 -7.15 -4.91
CA ALA A 158 -9.61 -8.56 -5.15
C ALA A 158 -9.53 -9.37 -3.85
N GLY A 159 -9.05 -8.76 -2.75
CA GLY A 159 -9.00 -9.39 -1.44
C GLY A 159 -10.35 -9.54 -0.73
N LEU A 160 -11.39 -8.88 -1.23
CA LEU A 160 -12.75 -8.97 -0.71
C LEU A 160 -13.61 -10.00 -1.47
N MET A 161 -13.08 -10.56 -2.57
CA MET A 161 -13.75 -11.50 -3.45
C MET A 161 -13.38 -12.95 -3.10
N PRO A 162 -14.22 -13.94 -3.46
CA PRO A 162 -13.98 -15.35 -3.10
C PRO A 162 -12.80 -15.99 -3.85
N GLY A 163 -12.25 -15.33 -4.86
CA GLY A 163 -11.13 -15.77 -5.68
C GLY A 163 -11.09 -15.03 -7.02
N GLY A 164 -10.02 -15.18 -7.79
CA GLY A 164 -9.86 -14.50 -9.09
C GLY A 164 -9.31 -15.45 -10.15
N PRO A 165 -10.14 -16.17 -10.93
CA PRO A 165 -9.66 -16.92 -12.07
C PRO A 165 -8.80 -16.04 -12.98
N TYR A 166 -7.69 -16.57 -13.50
CA TYR A 166 -6.66 -15.84 -14.27
C TYR A 166 -5.84 -14.79 -13.50
N MET A 167 -6.09 -14.59 -12.21
CA MET A 167 -5.30 -13.76 -11.29
C MET A 167 -5.21 -14.45 -9.90
N ALA A 168 -5.09 -15.77 -9.88
CA ALA A 168 -5.24 -16.58 -8.68
C ALA A 168 -4.29 -16.14 -7.55
N THR A 169 -2.99 -16.04 -7.84
CA THR A 169 -1.96 -15.61 -6.89
C THR A 169 -2.24 -14.21 -6.36
N TYR A 170 -2.55 -13.26 -7.24
CA TYR A 170 -2.85 -11.88 -6.83
C TYR A 170 -4.04 -11.80 -5.87
N TYR A 171 -5.17 -12.45 -6.21
CA TYR A 171 -6.36 -12.46 -5.33
C TYR A 171 -6.06 -13.09 -3.98
N ALA A 172 -5.31 -14.19 -3.97
CA ALA A 172 -4.90 -14.87 -2.73
C ALA A 172 -4.02 -13.96 -1.86
N THR A 173 -3.02 -13.27 -2.45
CA THR A 173 -2.17 -12.33 -1.71
C THR A 173 -2.96 -11.17 -1.13
N LYS A 174 -3.92 -10.62 -1.87
CA LYS A 174 -4.74 -9.50 -1.39
C LYS A 174 -5.79 -9.93 -0.37
N SER A 175 -6.27 -11.17 -0.43
CA SER A 175 -7.13 -11.76 0.61
C SER A 175 -6.36 -11.93 1.92
N TYR A 176 -5.09 -12.35 1.85
CA TYR A 176 -4.20 -12.40 3.01
C TYR A 176 -4.09 -11.03 3.69
N VAL A 177 -3.80 -9.97 2.93
CA VAL A 177 -3.66 -8.60 3.45
C VAL A 177 -4.93 -8.14 4.17
N VAL A 178 -6.10 -8.37 3.57
CA VAL A 178 -7.39 -8.00 4.17
C VAL A 178 -7.64 -8.76 5.47
N SER A 179 -7.40 -10.07 5.46
CA SER A 179 -7.61 -10.94 6.63
C SER A 179 -6.66 -10.54 7.78
N LEU A 180 -5.38 -10.37 7.49
CA LEU A 180 -4.39 -9.93 8.47
C LEU A 180 -4.77 -8.57 9.08
N THR A 181 -5.13 -7.59 8.24
CA THR A 181 -5.49 -6.25 8.72
C THR A 181 -6.71 -6.27 9.66
N ASN A 182 -7.75 -7.07 9.34
CA ASN A 182 -8.91 -7.20 10.22
C ASN A 182 -8.53 -7.78 11.58
N ALA A 183 -7.68 -8.81 11.61
CA ALA A 183 -7.22 -9.42 12.85
C ALA A 183 -6.41 -8.44 13.71
N LEU A 184 -5.42 -7.76 13.11
CA LEU A 184 -4.59 -6.78 13.80
C LEU A 184 -5.39 -5.60 14.36
N ALA A 185 -6.39 -5.11 13.62
CA ALA A 185 -7.25 -4.04 14.08
C ALA A 185 -8.08 -4.46 15.31
N GLU A 186 -8.59 -5.69 15.36
CA GLU A 186 -9.32 -6.18 16.53
C GLU A 186 -8.36 -6.44 17.71
N GLU A 187 -7.14 -6.94 17.48
CA GLU A 187 -6.13 -7.10 18.52
C GLU A 187 -5.76 -5.75 19.17
N LEU A 188 -5.52 -4.70 18.38
CA LEU A 188 -5.26 -3.35 18.91
C LEU A 188 -6.41 -2.84 19.76
N LYS A 189 -7.65 -3.05 19.31
CA LYS A 189 -8.84 -2.68 20.07
C LYS A 189 -8.95 -3.44 21.41
N LEU A 190 -8.64 -4.76 21.41
CA LEU A 190 -8.64 -5.58 22.62
C LEU A 190 -7.52 -5.14 23.60
N LEU A 191 -6.41 -4.62 23.09
CA LEU A 191 -5.34 -4.03 23.88
C LEU A 191 -5.69 -2.61 24.42
N GLY A 192 -6.79 -2.02 23.95
CA GLY A 192 -7.15 -0.64 24.27
C GLY A 192 -6.23 0.41 23.65
N SER A 193 -5.45 0.04 22.64
CA SER A 193 -4.51 0.95 21.96
C SER A 193 -5.26 1.91 21.01
N ARG A 194 -4.76 3.15 20.95
CA ARG A 194 -5.23 4.17 20.01
C ARG A 194 -4.54 4.10 18.64
N ALA A 195 -3.48 3.27 18.52
CA ALA A 195 -2.90 2.96 17.22
C ALA A 195 -3.92 2.24 16.33
N GLN A 196 -3.86 2.48 15.01
CA GLN A 196 -4.86 1.99 14.07
C GLN A 196 -4.22 1.26 12.89
N VAL A 197 -4.92 0.24 12.41
CA VAL A 197 -4.52 -0.51 11.20
C VAL A 197 -5.67 -0.52 10.20
N HIS A 198 -5.36 -0.22 8.95
CA HIS A 198 -6.34 -0.06 7.87
C HIS A 198 -5.95 -0.88 6.65
N ALA A 199 -6.92 -1.42 5.92
CA ALA A 199 -6.73 -1.97 4.58
C ALA A 199 -7.37 -1.06 3.54
N LEU A 200 -6.56 -0.41 2.72
CA LEU A 200 -7.02 0.25 1.52
C LEU A 200 -7.29 -0.80 0.45
N CYS A 201 -8.55 -0.95 0.05
CA CYS A 201 -9.01 -1.94 -0.93
C CYS A 201 -9.54 -1.25 -2.20
N PRO A 202 -8.67 -0.70 -3.06
CA PRO A 202 -9.11 -0.02 -4.26
C PRO A 202 -9.66 -1.01 -5.30
N GLY A 203 -10.62 -0.55 -6.09
CA GLY A 203 -10.93 -1.10 -7.41
C GLY A 203 -9.86 -0.66 -8.43
N PRO A 204 -10.21 -0.59 -9.73
CA PRO A 204 -9.31 -0.04 -10.74
C PRO A 204 -8.90 1.39 -10.42
N VAL A 205 -7.58 1.65 -10.39
CA VAL A 205 -6.98 2.98 -10.24
C VAL A 205 -6.10 3.24 -11.45
N ASN A 206 -6.16 4.46 -11.99
CA ASN A 206 -5.36 4.84 -13.16
C ASN A 206 -3.90 5.07 -12.71
N THR A 207 -3.08 4.03 -12.80
CA THR A 207 -1.66 4.01 -12.40
C THR A 207 -0.87 3.07 -13.30
N GLU A 208 0.46 3.12 -13.22
CA GLU A 208 1.37 2.18 -13.91
C GLU A 208 1.14 0.70 -13.51
N PHE A 209 0.42 0.43 -12.42
CA PHE A 209 0.07 -0.95 -12.04
C PHE A 209 -0.66 -1.69 -13.17
N ASN A 210 -1.46 -0.99 -13.96
CA ASN A 210 -2.20 -1.57 -15.07
C ASN A 210 -1.26 -2.08 -16.17
N ASP A 211 -0.18 -1.34 -16.43
CA ASP A 211 0.83 -1.70 -17.42
C ASP A 211 1.69 -2.87 -16.91
N VAL A 212 2.12 -2.83 -15.65
CA VAL A 212 2.91 -3.90 -15.02
C VAL A 212 2.13 -5.21 -14.94
N ALA A 213 0.84 -5.14 -14.60
CA ALA A 213 -0.03 -6.31 -14.53
C ALA A 213 -0.52 -6.77 -15.91
N ASN A 214 -0.19 -6.03 -16.98
CA ASN A 214 -0.70 -6.23 -18.33
C ASN A 214 -2.24 -6.34 -18.39
N VAL A 215 -2.94 -5.42 -17.69
CA VAL A 215 -4.39 -5.45 -17.52
C VAL A 215 -5.03 -4.19 -18.09
N LYS A 216 -5.99 -4.37 -19.00
CA LYS A 216 -6.90 -3.30 -19.40
C LYS A 216 -8.22 -3.45 -18.66
N PHE A 217 -8.51 -2.53 -17.75
CA PHE A 217 -9.78 -2.56 -17.04
C PHE A 217 -10.92 -2.03 -17.93
N SER A 218 -12.04 -2.74 -17.96
CA SER A 218 -13.26 -2.29 -18.63
C SER A 218 -14.04 -1.25 -17.81
N LEU A 219 -13.82 -1.18 -16.51
CA LEU A 219 -14.40 -0.16 -15.64
C LEU A 219 -13.50 1.07 -15.61
N ARG A 220 -14.10 2.26 -15.66
CA ARG A 220 -13.39 3.52 -15.49
C ARG A 220 -12.77 3.55 -14.10
N GLY A 221 -11.43 3.60 -14.05
CA GLY A 221 -10.69 3.73 -12.80
C GLY A 221 -10.86 5.12 -12.18
N ILE A 222 -10.73 5.21 -10.87
CA ILE A 222 -10.57 6.48 -10.16
C ILE A 222 -9.11 6.95 -10.29
N SER A 223 -8.85 8.23 -10.06
CA SER A 223 -7.47 8.73 -9.98
C SER A 223 -6.78 8.25 -8.70
N ALA A 224 -5.44 8.18 -8.71
CA ALA A 224 -4.67 7.91 -7.49
C ALA A 224 -4.97 8.96 -6.40
N ARG A 225 -5.13 10.23 -6.80
CA ARG A 225 -5.47 11.33 -5.91
C ARG A 225 -6.78 11.12 -5.16
N GLU A 226 -7.86 10.81 -5.89
CA GLU A 226 -9.16 10.50 -5.27
C GLU A 226 -9.08 9.27 -4.35
N CYS A 227 -8.34 8.24 -4.78
CA CYS A 227 -8.15 7.02 -4.01
C CYS A 227 -7.47 7.29 -2.67
N VAL A 228 -6.39 8.06 -2.67
CA VAL A 228 -5.58 8.36 -1.48
C VAL A 228 -6.31 9.33 -0.56
N SER A 229 -6.88 10.42 -1.10
CA SER A 229 -7.66 11.38 -0.30
C SER A 229 -8.79 10.69 0.45
N TYR A 230 -9.56 9.85 -0.24
CA TYR A 230 -10.61 9.06 0.42
C TYR A 230 -10.04 8.10 1.49
N CYS A 231 -8.84 7.54 1.25
CA CYS A 231 -8.20 6.65 2.22
C CYS A 231 -7.82 7.37 3.50
N ILE A 232 -7.17 8.52 3.40
CA ILE A 232 -6.76 9.33 4.56
C ILE A 232 -8.00 9.75 5.36
N ASP A 233 -9.01 10.33 4.70
CA ASP A 233 -10.25 10.75 5.33
C ASP A 233 -10.98 9.63 6.09
N GLU A 234 -10.99 8.41 5.56
CA GLU A 234 -11.66 7.27 6.19
C GLU A 234 -10.79 6.59 7.27
N ALA A 235 -9.46 6.64 7.12
CA ALA A 235 -8.53 6.18 8.15
C ALA A 235 -8.64 7.03 9.41
N ASP A 236 -8.71 8.35 9.28
CA ASP A 236 -8.91 9.29 10.40
C ASP A 236 -10.23 9.05 11.15
N LYS A 237 -11.24 8.51 10.46
CA LYS A 237 -12.51 8.08 11.07
C LYS A 237 -12.44 6.68 11.69
N GLY A 238 -11.28 6.04 11.72
CA GLY A 238 -11.09 4.70 12.28
C GLY A 238 -11.62 3.56 11.43
N LYS A 239 -11.79 3.75 10.11
CA LYS A 239 -12.32 2.72 9.22
C LYS A 239 -11.27 1.65 8.94
N ILE A 240 -11.55 0.39 9.26
CA ILE A 240 -10.61 -0.72 9.05
C ILE A 240 -10.48 -1.06 7.56
N ILE A 241 -11.61 -1.32 6.88
CA ILE A 241 -11.64 -1.64 5.44
C ILE A 241 -12.13 -0.43 4.65
N ILE A 242 -11.25 0.13 3.83
CA ILE A 242 -11.48 1.35 3.06
C ILE A 242 -11.60 1.01 1.58
N VAL A 243 -12.77 1.23 0.98
CA VAL A 243 -13.04 1.00 -0.45
C VAL A 243 -13.44 2.32 -1.09
N PRO A 244 -12.55 2.98 -1.84
CA PRO A 244 -12.77 4.35 -2.33
C PRO A 244 -13.92 4.51 -3.33
N ASN A 245 -14.25 3.47 -4.10
CA ASN A 245 -15.31 3.52 -5.08
C ASN A 245 -16.59 2.88 -4.56
N MET A 246 -17.67 3.66 -4.43
CA MET A 246 -18.94 3.22 -3.86
C MET A 246 -19.60 2.08 -4.66
N MET A 247 -19.50 2.08 -6.00
CA MET A 247 -20.05 0.98 -6.81
C MET A 247 -19.27 -0.32 -6.58
N VAL A 248 -17.94 -0.23 -6.51
CA VAL A 248 -17.06 -1.36 -6.21
C VAL A 248 -17.32 -1.89 -4.80
N LYS A 249 -17.53 -0.98 -3.84
CA LYS A 249 -17.89 -1.33 -2.47
C LYS A 249 -19.23 -2.06 -2.41
N ALA A 250 -20.24 -1.56 -3.09
CA ALA A 250 -21.56 -2.20 -3.17
C ALA A 250 -21.47 -3.59 -3.81
N ALA A 251 -20.70 -3.73 -4.91
CA ALA A 251 -20.49 -5.02 -5.57
C ALA A 251 -19.75 -6.02 -4.64
N ALA A 252 -18.74 -5.56 -3.89
CA ALA A 252 -18.03 -6.40 -2.92
C ALA A 252 -18.93 -6.85 -1.76
N ILE A 253 -19.84 -6.01 -1.30
CA ILE A 253 -20.83 -6.39 -0.29
C ILE A 253 -21.85 -7.36 -0.88
N ALA A 254 -22.39 -7.06 -2.05
CA ALA A 254 -23.38 -7.93 -2.71
C ALA A 254 -22.84 -9.33 -3.00
N SER A 255 -21.55 -9.44 -3.35
CA SER A 255 -20.89 -10.73 -3.62
C SER A 255 -20.93 -11.71 -2.42
N LYS A 256 -21.11 -11.20 -1.21
CA LYS A 256 -21.21 -12.03 0.01
C LYS A 256 -22.56 -12.75 0.15
N PHE A 257 -23.58 -12.27 -0.56
CA PHE A 257 -24.94 -12.81 -0.53
C PHE A 257 -25.27 -13.65 -1.78
N VAL A 258 -24.35 -13.72 -2.74
CA VAL A 258 -24.48 -14.50 -3.98
C VAL A 258 -23.69 -15.79 -3.84
N PRO A 259 -24.21 -16.95 -4.31
CA PRO A 259 -23.45 -18.20 -4.33
C PRO A 259 -22.07 -18.01 -4.95
N ARG A 260 -21.07 -18.57 -4.29
CA ARG A 260 -19.64 -18.40 -4.62
C ARG A 260 -19.33 -18.72 -6.09
N GLU A 261 -19.96 -19.78 -6.60
CA GLU A 261 -19.79 -20.29 -7.96
C GLU A 261 -20.23 -19.25 -9.01
N ILE A 262 -21.32 -18.54 -8.73
CA ILE A 262 -21.83 -17.48 -9.61
C ILE A 262 -20.86 -16.32 -9.65
N VAL A 263 -20.37 -15.88 -8.47
CA VAL A 263 -19.38 -14.79 -8.38
C VAL A 263 -18.10 -15.18 -9.14
N LEU A 264 -17.58 -16.39 -8.93
CA LEU A 264 -16.39 -16.89 -9.62
C LEU A 264 -16.61 -16.96 -11.15
N GLY A 265 -17.80 -17.39 -11.61
CA GLY A 265 -18.14 -17.40 -13.03
C GLY A 265 -18.15 -16.00 -13.66
N ILE A 266 -18.67 -15.00 -12.96
CA ILE A 266 -18.66 -13.59 -13.40
C ILE A 266 -17.21 -13.07 -13.47
N LEU A 267 -16.44 -13.32 -12.42
CA LEU A 267 -15.03 -12.90 -12.36
C LEU A 267 -14.20 -13.58 -13.45
N ALA A 268 -14.41 -14.87 -13.70
CA ALA A 268 -13.72 -15.62 -14.76
C ALA A 268 -13.94 -14.98 -16.14
N ARG A 269 -15.18 -14.63 -16.48
CA ARG A 269 -15.52 -13.97 -17.75
C ARG A 269 -14.88 -12.59 -17.85
N SER A 270 -14.94 -11.81 -16.76
CA SER A 270 -14.33 -10.48 -16.70
C SER A 270 -12.82 -10.53 -16.83
N GLN A 271 -12.13 -11.48 -16.21
CA GLN A 271 -10.67 -11.59 -16.27
C GLN A 271 -10.22 -12.17 -17.63
N LYS A 272 -10.95 -13.17 -18.18
CA LYS A 272 -10.63 -13.75 -19.47
C LYS A 272 -10.64 -12.69 -20.59
N SER A 273 -11.58 -11.78 -20.58
CA SER A 273 -11.66 -10.70 -21.57
C SER A 273 -10.45 -9.73 -21.53
N LYS A 274 -9.63 -9.76 -20.49
CA LYS A 274 -8.40 -8.96 -20.37
C LYS A 274 -7.19 -9.64 -21.02
N ILE A 275 -7.23 -10.97 -21.18
CA ILE A 275 -6.14 -11.76 -21.78
C ILE A 275 -6.32 -11.85 -23.31
N GLU A 276 -7.56 -11.83 -23.78
CA GLU A 276 -7.91 -12.00 -25.21
C GLU A 276 -7.86 -10.68 -26.01
N ARG A 277 -7.44 -9.58 -25.40
CA ARG A 277 -7.27 -8.25 -26.02
C ARG A 277 -5.80 -7.84 -26.08
#